data_82f84ae9f94884c2cf2ecd1f2976964f
#
_entry.id   82f84ae9f94884c2cf2ecd1f2976964f
#
_cell.length_a   1.000
_cell.length_b   1.000
_cell.length_c   1.000
_cell.angle_alpha   90.00
_cell.angle_beta   90.00
_cell.angle_gamma   90.00
#
_symmetry.space_group_name_H-M   'P 1'
#
loop_
_entity.id
_entity.type
_entity.pdbx_description
1 polymer ?
#
loop_
_entity_poly.entity_id
_entity_poly.type
_entity_poly.pdbx_seq_one_letter_code
_entity_poly.pdbx_strand_id
1 'polypeptide(L)'
;MSQNSALPSYSAIYAFGDSLSDAGNVSITTSAAGATEPVSPPYYKQQYGPISGNVFSNGPTWVQDLSIALGLGTLAPSLAGGTDFAYGGAETGTTPQNTSDPEILAISLPAQIVAFQSEVPKPSPNALYTLSIGSNDVLDILASPGLTAQQQTTDMDDAVAKEIAFVKQLVTDGAKNLVVLGVPDIGKAPNVMEGLANGSDTPSAALDTEASQLASAYNTDLTSQLATIDSADTVNVHVIDTYQLIDNAVANPAAYGLTNVTSPVWTGNFTSASSGTLATSNVAAQDQFLFWDSLHPTETGHQAIADLTEEQLSGMPVLAVEDTTTDQPVTASGTPYTGPVSGLEQQYINITTDSLNITAITPNWFIHSGGGEDAIAVASGTNVLDGGTESNFLTGGSGTDTFFVDDRGPTADIWSTVNGFHAGDAATIWGVTAQDFTLSWVDGQGATGYSGLTLHATASGQPTASLTLAGYTSADLSDGRLSVSFGTVGGSNYMYVHGNS
;
A
#
# COMPACT_ATOMS: atom_id res chain seq x y z
N MET A 1 11.11 -20.26 14.11
CA MET A 1 11.95 -19.17 13.57
C MET A 1 11.42 -18.86 12.18
N SER A 2 10.44 -17.97 12.09
CA SER A 2 10.01 -17.44 10.81
C SER A 2 11.12 -16.52 10.30
N GLN A 3 11.65 -16.81 9.12
CA GLN A 3 12.50 -15.86 8.44
C GLN A 3 11.59 -14.66 8.13
N ASN A 4 11.93 -13.49 8.65
CA ASN A 4 11.44 -12.22 8.11
C ASN A 4 11.87 -12.19 6.64
N SER A 5 11.00 -12.61 5.71
CA SER A 5 11.26 -12.39 4.30
C SER A 5 10.94 -10.93 4.03
N ALA A 6 11.97 -10.09 4.07
CA ALA A 6 11.86 -8.71 3.59
C ALA A 6 11.35 -8.71 2.15
N LEU A 7 10.66 -7.64 1.75
CA LEU A 7 10.30 -7.41 0.36
C LEU A 7 11.54 -7.53 -0.54
N PRO A 8 11.42 -8.05 -1.77
CA PRO A 8 12.54 -8.13 -2.70
C PRO A 8 13.17 -6.75 -2.95
N SER A 9 14.48 -6.70 -3.02
CA SER A 9 15.19 -5.46 -3.31
C SER A 9 15.30 -5.25 -4.82
N TYR A 10 14.70 -4.19 -5.33
CA TYR A 10 14.78 -3.79 -6.73
C TYR A 10 15.66 -2.55 -6.91
N SER A 11 16.26 -2.38 -8.09
CA SER A 11 17.10 -1.22 -8.42
C SER A 11 16.28 0.00 -8.86
N ALA A 12 15.07 -0.20 -9.32
CA ALA A 12 14.10 0.81 -9.76
C ALA A 12 12.74 0.14 -9.95
N ILE A 13 11.69 0.95 -10.08
CA ILE A 13 10.37 0.54 -10.55
C ILE A 13 10.04 1.33 -11.81
N TYR A 14 9.52 0.66 -12.84
CA TYR A 14 9.01 1.26 -14.07
C TYR A 14 7.54 0.88 -14.22
N ALA A 15 6.68 1.89 -14.29
CA ALA A 15 5.23 1.68 -14.36
C ALA A 15 4.68 2.00 -15.75
N PHE A 16 3.72 1.19 -16.18
CA PHE A 16 2.99 1.32 -17.44
C PHE A 16 1.51 1.10 -17.19
N GLY A 17 0.69 1.61 -18.08
CA GLY A 17 -0.74 1.35 -18.03
C GLY A 17 -1.61 2.58 -18.17
N ASP A 18 -2.72 2.56 -17.44
CA ASP A 18 -3.79 3.55 -17.51
C ASP A 18 -3.86 4.47 -16.26
N SER A 19 -5.05 5.03 -15.99
CA SER A 19 -5.29 5.97 -14.88
C SER A 19 -5.04 5.37 -13.49
N LEU A 20 -5.07 4.05 -13.33
CA LEU A 20 -4.75 3.42 -12.05
C LEU A 20 -3.27 3.60 -11.67
N SER A 21 -2.38 3.77 -12.66
CA SER A 21 -0.95 3.91 -12.45
C SER A 21 -0.41 5.32 -12.76
N ASP A 22 -1.14 6.17 -13.50
CA ASP A 22 -0.67 7.50 -13.95
C ASP A 22 -0.36 8.41 -12.77
N ALA A 23 0.91 8.64 -12.51
CA ALA A 23 1.40 9.55 -11.48
C ALA A 23 1.33 11.04 -11.89
N GLY A 24 0.72 11.36 -13.03
CA GLY A 24 0.48 12.72 -13.49
C GLY A 24 0.92 13.05 -14.92
N ASN A 25 1.20 12.06 -15.78
CA ASN A 25 1.55 12.30 -17.18
C ASN A 25 0.42 12.99 -17.94
N VAL A 26 -0.84 12.54 -17.76
CA VAL A 26 -2.01 13.22 -18.38
C VAL A 26 -2.10 14.66 -17.93
N SER A 27 -1.96 14.94 -16.63
CA SER A 27 -2.10 16.30 -16.12
C SER A 27 -1.00 17.25 -16.62
N ILE A 28 0.21 16.75 -16.79
CA ILE A 28 1.34 17.50 -17.36
C ILE A 28 1.07 17.80 -18.84
N THR A 29 0.63 16.80 -19.59
CA THR A 29 0.33 16.92 -21.03
C THR A 29 -0.83 17.90 -21.28
N THR A 30 -1.93 17.74 -20.57
CA THR A 30 -3.12 18.60 -20.70
C THR A 30 -2.87 20.01 -20.20
N SER A 31 -2.07 20.19 -19.14
CA SER A 31 -1.64 21.50 -18.66
C SER A 31 -0.85 22.27 -19.72
N ALA A 32 0.03 21.59 -20.47
CA ALA A 32 0.76 22.19 -21.58
C ALA A 32 -0.15 22.60 -22.75
N ALA A 33 -1.31 21.95 -22.89
CA ALA A 33 -2.35 22.29 -23.87
C ALA A 33 -3.35 23.34 -23.36
N GLY A 34 -3.22 23.78 -22.10
CA GLY A 34 -4.06 24.85 -21.50
C GLY A 34 -5.25 24.36 -20.67
N ALA A 35 -5.39 23.04 -20.47
CA ALA A 35 -6.36 22.43 -19.57
C ALA A 35 -5.63 21.40 -18.68
N THR A 36 -5.82 21.45 -17.37
CA THR A 36 -5.17 20.48 -16.48
C THR A 36 -6.18 19.42 -16.07
N GLU A 37 -5.93 18.17 -16.49
CA GLU A 37 -6.80 17.03 -16.23
C GLU A 37 -5.98 15.86 -15.63
N PRO A 38 -6.49 15.22 -14.57
CA PRO A 38 -7.68 15.59 -13.82
C PRO A 38 -7.50 16.92 -13.09
N VAL A 39 -8.63 17.62 -12.89
CA VAL A 39 -8.62 18.94 -12.25
C VAL A 39 -8.30 18.83 -10.75
N SER A 40 -7.44 19.71 -10.22
CA SER A 40 -7.13 19.73 -8.78
C SER A 40 -7.34 21.12 -8.17
N PRO A 41 -8.10 21.23 -7.03
CA PRO A 41 -8.92 20.16 -6.45
C PRO A 41 -10.11 19.82 -7.36
N PRO A 42 -10.82 18.68 -7.21
CA PRO A 42 -10.79 17.78 -6.04
C PRO A 42 -9.76 16.64 -6.13
N TYR A 43 -9.15 16.39 -7.29
CA TYR A 43 -8.18 15.32 -7.47
C TYR A 43 -6.86 15.63 -6.78
N TYR A 44 -6.17 14.59 -6.33
CA TYR A 44 -4.88 14.70 -5.66
C TYR A 44 -3.80 15.25 -6.58
N LYS A 45 -2.96 16.12 -6.01
CA LYS A 45 -1.86 16.76 -6.72
C LYS A 45 -0.55 16.51 -5.99
N GLN A 46 0.40 15.93 -6.69
CA GLN A 46 1.75 15.68 -6.17
C GLN A 46 2.76 16.63 -6.81
N GLN A 47 3.76 17.03 -6.02
CA GLN A 47 4.82 17.91 -6.47
C GLN A 47 6.09 17.10 -6.76
N TYR A 48 6.66 17.29 -7.95
CA TYR A 48 7.92 16.66 -8.42
C TYR A 48 8.94 17.76 -8.76
N GLY A 49 9.62 18.28 -7.75
CA GLY A 49 10.49 19.47 -7.97
C GLY A 49 9.71 20.67 -8.49
N PRO A 50 10.03 21.22 -9.67
CA PRO A 50 9.31 22.36 -10.26
C PRO A 50 8.00 21.96 -10.97
N ILE A 51 7.79 20.69 -11.25
CA ILE A 51 6.61 20.15 -11.97
C ILE A 51 5.67 19.50 -10.97
N SER A 52 4.38 19.55 -11.24
CA SER A 52 3.37 18.82 -10.46
C SER A 52 2.52 17.97 -11.40
N GLY A 53 2.08 16.82 -10.90
CA GLY A 53 1.14 15.92 -11.56
C GLY A 53 -0.12 15.76 -10.71
N ASN A 54 -1.27 15.65 -11.36
CA ASN A 54 -2.52 15.26 -10.72
C ASN A 54 -2.83 13.81 -11.08
N VAL A 55 -3.33 13.04 -10.14
CA VAL A 55 -3.70 11.64 -10.32
C VAL A 55 -5.21 11.47 -10.26
N PHE A 56 -5.72 10.36 -10.79
CA PHE A 56 -7.17 10.08 -10.85
C PHE A 56 -7.72 9.51 -9.53
N SER A 57 -7.31 10.09 -8.40
CA SER A 57 -7.71 9.68 -7.06
C SER A 57 -7.65 10.86 -6.08
N ASN A 58 -7.95 10.63 -4.79
CA ASN A 58 -7.74 11.60 -3.70
C ASN A 58 -6.38 11.47 -3.01
N GLY A 59 -5.57 10.49 -3.38
CA GLY A 59 -4.23 10.23 -2.86
C GLY A 59 -3.29 9.63 -3.90
N PRO A 60 -2.13 9.11 -3.52
CA PRO A 60 -1.21 8.42 -4.40
C PRO A 60 -1.85 7.25 -5.15
N THR A 61 -1.28 6.87 -6.28
CA THR A 61 -1.65 5.63 -6.97
C THR A 61 -0.98 4.42 -6.30
N TRP A 62 -1.54 3.23 -6.48
CA TRP A 62 -1.00 1.98 -5.92
C TRP A 62 0.49 1.77 -6.20
N VAL A 63 0.95 2.13 -7.40
CA VAL A 63 2.35 1.96 -7.79
C VAL A 63 3.27 3.00 -7.16
N GLN A 64 2.75 4.17 -6.78
CA GLN A 64 3.48 5.16 -5.98
C GLN A 64 3.68 4.66 -4.54
N ASP A 65 2.64 4.07 -3.95
CA ASP A 65 2.71 3.45 -2.62
C ASP A 65 3.65 2.25 -2.64
N LEU A 66 3.53 1.35 -3.61
CA LEU A 66 4.46 0.24 -3.80
C LEU A 66 5.91 0.71 -3.93
N SER A 67 6.17 1.79 -4.66
CA SER A 67 7.52 2.35 -4.80
C SER A 67 8.11 2.80 -3.47
N ILE A 68 7.29 3.40 -2.61
CA ILE A 68 7.68 3.82 -1.26
C ILE A 68 7.95 2.59 -0.39
N ALA A 69 7.07 1.59 -0.40
CA ALA A 69 7.19 0.36 0.36
C ALA A 69 8.46 -0.44 -0.01
N LEU A 70 8.83 -0.44 -1.29
CA LEU A 70 10.06 -1.05 -1.80
C LEU A 70 11.32 -0.22 -1.48
N GLY A 71 11.19 0.94 -0.81
CA GLY A 71 12.32 1.82 -0.48
C GLY A 71 12.92 2.56 -1.69
N LEU A 72 12.19 2.63 -2.81
CA LEU A 72 12.64 3.30 -4.04
C LEU A 72 12.30 4.80 -4.07
N GLY A 73 11.54 5.29 -3.07
CA GLY A 73 11.11 6.68 -2.98
C GLY A 73 9.88 6.97 -3.84
N THR A 74 9.56 8.25 -3.98
CA THR A 74 8.38 8.69 -4.70
C THR A 74 8.50 8.43 -6.20
N LEU A 75 7.59 7.63 -6.75
CA LEU A 75 7.48 7.43 -8.20
C LEU A 75 6.94 8.70 -8.86
N ALA A 76 7.69 9.23 -9.80
CA ALA A 76 7.31 10.41 -10.57
C ALA A 76 6.94 10.04 -12.02
N PRO A 77 6.06 10.81 -12.69
CA PRO A 77 5.74 10.61 -14.10
C PRO A 77 6.97 10.85 -14.99
N SER A 78 7.06 10.14 -16.11
CA SER A 78 8.17 10.25 -17.06
C SER A 78 8.33 11.68 -17.59
N LEU A 79 7.24 12.40 -17.81
CA LEU A 79 7.27 13.80 -18.22
C LEU A 79 7.85 14.75 -17.15
N ALA A 80 8.00 14.31 -15.91
CA ALA A 80 8.74 15.02 -14.87
C ALA A 80 10.13 14.40 -14.62
N GLY A 81 10.61 13.52 -15.50
CA GLY A 81 11.90 12.83 -15.40
C GLY A 81 11.89 11.62 -14.47
N GLY A 82 10.72 11.07 -14.17
CA GLY A 82 10.54 9.85 -13.38
C GLY A 82 10.44 8.58 -14.22
N THR A 83 9.92 7.52 -13.62
CA THR A 83 9.88 6.18 -14.22
C THR A 83 8.45 5.63 -14.40
N ASP A 84 7.44 6.48 -14.22
CA ASP A 84 6.08 6.13 -14.58
C ASP A 84 5.76 6.60 -16.01
N PHE A 85 5.42 5.65 -16.88
CA PHE A 85 5.04 5.83 -18.29
C PHE A 85 3.55 5.64 -18.53
N ALA A 86 2.75 5.41 -17.47
CA ALA A 86 1.31 5.23 -17.57
C ALA A 86 0.59 6.54 -17.93
N TYR A 87 -0.53 6.42 -18.60
CA TYR A 87 -1.41 7.54 -18.96
C TYR A 87 -2.87 7.20 -18.72
N GLY A 88 -3.59 8.07 -18.02
CA GLY A 88 -5.04 7.96 -17.87
C GLY A 88 -5.76 7.84 -19.21
N GLY A 89 -6.71 6.91 -19.30
CA GLY A 89 -7.45 6.63 -20.55
C GLY A 89 -6.71 5.69 -21.53
N ALA A 90 -5.50 5.24 -21.21
CA ALA A 90 -4.74 4.34 -22.08
C ALA A 90 -5.44 2.98 -22.26
N GLU A 91 -5.31 2.43 -23.44
CA GLU A 91 -5.74 1.08 -23.84
C GLU A 91 -4.52 0.20 -24.20
N THR A 92 -4.74 -1.09 -24.37
CA THR A 92 -3.70 -2.02 -24.81
C THR A 92 -3.19 -1.71 -26.23
N GLY A 93 -4.00 -1.03 -27.01
CA GLY A 93 -3.72 -0.56 -28.36
C GLY A 93 -4.94 0.18 -28.87
N THR A 94 -5.28 0.05 -30.17
CA THR A 94 -6.56 0.51 -30.68
C THR A 94 -7.54 -0.64 -30.79
N THR A 95 -8.77 -0.42 -30.39
CA THR A 95 -9.89 -1.33 -30.66
C THR A 95 -10.43 -1.12 -32.09
N PRO A 96 -11.27 -2.02 -32.64
CA PRO A 96 -11.95 -1.75 -33.88
C PRO A 96 -12.80 -0.51 -33.87
N GLN A 97 -13.23 -0.05 -32.70
CA GLN A 97 -14.08 1.12 -32.52
C GLN A 97 -13.31 2.43 -32.59
N ASN A 98 -12.02 2.44 -32.21
CA ASN A 98 -11.19 3.64 -32.08
C ASN A 98 -9.88 3.62 -32.91
N THR A 99 -9.78 2.74 -33.94
CA THR A 99 -8.55 2.50 -34.74
C THR A 99 -7.88 3.74 -35.32
N SER A 100 -8.56 4.86 -35.40
CA SER A 100 -8.06 6.12 -35.96
C SER A 100 -8.05 7.26 -34.95
N ASP A 101 -8.33 7.00 -33.68
CA ASP A 101 -8.29 8.04 -32.65
C ASP A 101 -6.83 8.38 -32.31
N PRO A 102 -6.35 9.59 -32.68
CA PRO A 102 -4.96 9.95 -32.45
C PRO A 102 -4.66 10.19 -30.96
N GLU A 103 -5.66 10.47 -30.11
CA GLU A 103 -5.48 10.68 -28.68
C GLU A 103 -5.20 9.33 -28.00
N ILE A 104 -5.99 8.30 -28.30
CA ILE A 104 -5.78 6.93 -27.81
C ILE A 104 -4.44 6.38 -28.29
N LEU A 105 -4.10 6.56 -29.57
CA LEU A 105 -2.81 6.13 -30.12
C LEU A 105 -1.60 6.76 -29.42
N ALA A 106 -1.75 8.01 -28.96
CA ALA A 106 -0.66 8.76 -28.35
C ALA A 106 -0.35 8.33 -26.89
N ILE A 107 -1.28 7.66 -26.21
CA ILE A 107 -1.16 7.31 -24.79
C ILE A 107 -1.16 5.81 -24.51
N SER A 108 -1.64 4.99 -25.46
CA SER A 108 -1.77 3.54 -25.27
C SER A 108 -0.41 2.81 -25.26
N LEU A 109 -0.39 1.53 -24.89
CA LEU A 109 0.84 0.76 -24.65
C LEU A 109 1.89 0.87 -25.78
N PRO A 110 1.53 0.89 -27.08
CA PRO A 110 2.52 1.09 -28.15
C PRO A 110 3.29 2.40 -28.07
N ALA A 111 2.68 3.48 -27.55
CA ALA A 111 3.37 4.75 -27.35
C ALA A 111 4.23 4.72 -26.08
N GLN A 112 3.74 4.10 -25.01
CA GLN A 112 4.45 3.98 -23.74
C GLN A 112 5.75 3.18 -23.89
N ILE A 113 5.73 2.05 -24.64
CA ILE A 113 6.95 1.25 -24.86
C ILE A 113 7.99 2.03 -25.68
N VAL A 114 7.56 2.82 -26.66
CA VAL A 114 8.46 3.65 -27.46
C VAL A 114 9.11 4.75 -26.62
N ALA A 115 8.33 5.42 -25.76
CA ALA A 115 8.83 6.42 -24.81
C ALA A 115 9.83 5.78 -23.84
N PHE A 116 9.48 4.65 -23.24
CA PHE A 116 10.37 3.90 -22.33
C PHE A 116 11.68 3.50 -23.02
N GLN A 117 11.66 2.89 -24.19
CA GLN A 117 12.86 2.46 -24.92
C GLN A 117 13.76 3.63 -25.31
N SER A 118 13.16 4.82 -25.54
CA SER A 118 13.93 6.05 -25.80
C SER A 118 14.71 6.55 -24.58
N GLU A 119 14.13 6.42 -23.40
CA GLU A 119 14.71 6.91 -22.13
C GLU A 119 15.57 5.83 -21.46
N VAL A 120 15.19 4.55 -21.61
CA VAL A 120 15.83 3.39 -20.97
C VAL A 120 16.25 2.37 -22.05
N PRO A 121 17.29 2.67 -22.84
CA PRO A 121 17.70 1.79 -23.97
C PRO A 121 18.20 0.40 -23.53
N LYS A 122 18.49 0.23 -22.25
CA LYS A 122 18.91 -1.04 -21.67
C LYS A 122 18.23 -1.25 -20.31
N PRO A 123 17.05 -1.87 -20.29
CA PRO A 123 16.32 -2.20 -19.08
C PRO A 123 17.15 -3.03 -18.11
N SER A 124 17.02 -2.74 -16.81
CA SER A 124 17.74 -3.46 -15.75
C SER A 124 17.03 -4.76 -15.41
N PRO A 125 17.71 -5.92 -15.41
CA PRO A 125 17.11 -7.18 -14.96
C PRO A 125 16.79 -7.18 -13.46
N ASN A 126 17.31 -6.22 -12.70
CA ASN A 126 17.06 -6.06 -11.26
C ASN A 126 16.01 -4.99 -10.95
N ALA A 127 15.38 -4.40 -11.96
CA ALA A 127 14.25 -3.50 -11.77
C ALA A 127 12.92 -4.29 -11.76
N LEU A 128 11.91 -3.67 -11.15
CA LEU A 128 10.53 -4.13 -11.21
C LEU A 128 9.81 -3.38 -12.35
N TYR A 129 9.03 -4.10 -13.14
CA TYR A 129 8.22 -3.56 -14.23
C TYR A 129 6.77 -3.85 -13.94
N THR A 130 5.95 -2.81 -13.80
CA THR A 130 4.54 -2.96 -13.43
C THR A 130 3.62 -2.54 -14.58
N LEU A 131 2.53 -3.27 -14.77
CA LEU A 131 1.54 -3.01 -15.80
C LEU A 131 0.14 -3.13 -15.22
N SER A 132 -0.68 -2.10 -15.43
CA SER A 132 -2.10 -2.08 -15.10
C SER A 132 -2.86 -1.50 -16.29
N ILE A 133 -3.55 -2.34 -17.06
CA ILE A 133 -4.20 -1.96 -18.32
C ILE A 133 -5.40 -2.88 -18.59
N GLY A 134 -6.19 -2.57 -19.60
CA GLY A 134 -7.30 -3.39 -20.09
C GLY A 134 -8.68 -2.93 -19.61
N SER A 135 -8.74 -2.15 -18.53
CA SER A 135 -10.02 -1.62 -18.05
C SER A 135 -10.71 -0.74 -19.08
N ASN A 136 -9.96 0.13 -19.78
CA ASN A 136 -10.50 1.00 -20.82
C ASN A 136 -10.91 0.20 -22.07
N ASP A 137 -10.17 -0.85 -22.44
CA ASP A 137 -10.55 -1.76 -23.54
C ASP A 137 -11.92 -2.42 -23.24
N VAL A 138 -12.12 -2.92 -22.03
CA VAL A 138 -13.40 -3.54 -21.62
C VAL A 138 -14.52 -2.51 -21.60
N LEU A 139 -14.28 -1.28 -21.09
CA LEU A 139 -15.25 -0.20 -21.09
C LEU A 139 -15.63 0.23 -22.52
N ASP A 140 -14.67 0.29 -23.44
CA ASP A 140 -14.94 0.63 -24.84
C ASP A 140 -15.78 -0.44 -25.55
N ILE A 141 -15.50 -1.73 -25.28
CA ILE A 141 -16.33 -2.84 -25.75
C ILE A 141 -17.78 -2.73 -25.22
N LEU A 142 -17.94 -2.45 -23.93
CA LEU A 142 -19.26 -2.25 -23.30
C LEU A 142 -20.01 -1.03 -23.86
N ALA A 143 -19.28 0.05 -24.13
CA ALA A 143 -19.85 1.30 -24.69
C ALA A 143 -20.21 1.18 -26.17
N SER A 144 -19.79 0.11 -26.85
CA SER A 144 -19.96 -0.07 -28.29
C SER A 144 -21.32 -0.69 -28.66
N PRO A 145 -22.30 0.07 -29.12
CA PRO A 145 -23.64 -0.45 -29.36
C PRO A 145 -23.67 -1.42 -30.55
N GLY A 146 -24.35 -2.54 -30.36
CA GLY A 146 -24.63 -3.50 -31.40
C GLY A 146 -23.56 -4.54 -31.67
N LEU A 147 -22.50 -4.61 -30.82
CA LEU A 147 -21.61 -5.76 -30.85
C LEU A 147 -22.34 -7.03 -30.43
N THR A 148 -22.11 -8.09 -31.17
CA THR A 148 -22.53 -9.43 -30.73
C THR A 148 -21.56 -9.97 -29.69
N ALA A 149 -22.01 -10.87 -28.81
CA ALA A 149 -21.13 -11.51 -27.82
C ALA A 149 -19.86 -12.13 -28.45
N GLN A 150 -19.95 -12.65 -29.68
CA GLN A 150 -18.77 -13.16 -30.38
C GLN A 150 -17.79 -12.06 -30.78
N GLN A 151 -18.28 -10.89 -31.15
CA GLN A 151 -17.42 -9.72 -31.47
C GLN A 151 -16.78 -9.18 -30.18
N GLN A 152 -17.53 -9.04 -29.11
CA GLN A 152 -16.98 -8.64 -27.79
C GLN A 152 -15.85 -9.57 -27.34
N THR A 153 -16.06 -10.90 -27.46
CA THR A 153 -15.00 -11.88 -27.15
C THR A 153 -13.78 -11.69 -28.05
N THR A 154 -13.98 -11.47 -29.35
CA THR A 154 -12.88 -11.28 -30.30
C THR A 154 -12.09 -10.01 -30.00
N ASP A 155 -12.78 -8.92 -29.70
CA ASP A 155 -12.15 -7.62 -29.38
C ASP A 155 -11.39 -7.71 -28.03
N MET A 156 -11.93 -8.43 -27.05
CA MET A 156 -11.26 -8.71 -25.78
C MET A 156 -10.00 -9.59 -25.97
N ASP A 157 -10.09 -10.69 -26.73
CA ASP A 157 -8.95 -11.56 -27.04
C ASP A 157 -7.83 -10.78 -27.73
N ASP A 158 -8.18 -9.83 -28.61
CA ASP A 158 -7.25 -8.95 -29.31
C ASP A 158 -6.56 -7.97 -28.33
N ALA A 159 -7.30 -7.42 -27.36
CA ALA A 159 -6.74 -6.58 -26.31
C ALA A 159 -5.74 -7.35 -25.43
N VAL A 160 -6.10 -8.55 -24.95
CA VAL A 160 -5.18 -9.42 -24.20
C VAL A 160 -3.93 -9.74 -25.03
N ALA A 161 -4.08 -10.05 -26.33
CA ALA A 161 -2.94 -10.36 -27.19
C ALA A 161 -1.96 -9.18 -27.33
N LYS A 162 -2.47 -7.94 -27.33
CA LYS A 162 -1.64 -6.71 -27.36
C LYS A 162 -0.91 -6.51 -26.05
N GLU A 163 -1.59 -6.70 -24.91
CA GLU A 163 -0.96 -6.66 -23.58
C GLU A 163 0.17 -7.70 -23.46
N ILE A 164 -0.09 -8.93 -23.87
CA ILE A 164 0.92 -10.00 -23.88
C ILE A 164 2.09 -9.67 -24.82
N ALA A 165 1.83 -9.03 -25.95
CA ALA A 165 2.89 -8.59 -26.86
C ALA A 165 3.78 -7.52 -26.20
N PHE A 166 3.18 -6.60 -25.44
CA PHE A 166 3.90 -5.59 -24.66
C PHE A 166 4.79 -6.24 -23.58
N VAL A 167 4.25 -7.17 -22.80
CA VAL A 167 5.01 -7.93 -21.78
C VAL A 167 6.18 -8.68 -22.42
N LYS A 168 5.96 -9.38 -23.54
CA LYS A 168 7.03 -10.06 -24.30
C LYS A 168 8.09 -9.10 -24.82
N GLN A 169 7.72 -7.89 -25.18
CA GLN A 169 8.68 -6.87 -25.59
C GLN A 169 9.56 -6.43 -24.40
N LEU A 170 8.98 -6.18 -23.23
CA LEU A 170 9.75 -5.86 -22.01
C LEU A 170 10.73 -6.99 -21.66
N VAL A 171 10.30 -8.24 -21.72
CA VAL A 171 11.15 -9.42 -21.49
C VAL A 171 12.29 -9.50 -22.51
N THR A 172 12.00 -9.26 -23.78
CA THR A 172 13.00 -9.22 -24.87
C THR A 172 14.02 -8.12 -24.65
N ASP A 173 13.59 -6.97 -24.14
CA ASP A 173 14.44 -5.82 -23.83
C ASP A 173 15.28 -6.05 -22.56
N GLY A 174 14.97 -7.05 -21.75
CA GLY A 174 15.79 -7.47 -20.58
C GLY A 174 15.08 -7.45 -19.23
N ALA A 175 13.79 -7.13 -19.17
CA ALA A 175 13.01 -7.20 -17.93
C ALA A 175 12.98 -8.64 -17.39
N LYS A 176 13.11 -8.78 -16.05
CA LYS A 176 13.11 -10.09 -15.37
C LYS A 176 12.10 -10.19 -14.24
N ASN A 177 11.62 -9.07 -13.71
CA ASN A 177 10.64 -9.06 -12.63
C ASN A 177 9.46 -8.20 -13.07
N LEU A 178 8.31 -8.81 -13.23
CA LEU A 178 7.10 -8.17 -13.71
C LEU A 178 5.97 -8.35 -12.70
N VAL A 179 5.19 -7.30 -12.54
CA VAL A 179 3.88 -7.29 -11.87
C VAL A 179 2.85 -6.89 -12.90
N VAL A 180 1.86 -7.71 -13.12
CA VAL A 180 0.75 -7.44 -14.05
C VAL A 180 -0.55 -7.52 -13.26
N LEU A 181 -1.29 -6.42 -13.23
CA LEU A 181 -2.61 -6.38 -12.61
C LEU A 181 -3.65 -6.95 -13.58
N GLY A 182 -4.53 -7.80 -13.08
CA GLY A 182 -5.76 -8.12 -13.79
C GLY A 182 -6.68 -6.90 -13.87
N VAL A 183 -7.65 -6.92 -14.78
CA VAL A 183 -8.73 -5.93 -14.84
C VAL A 183 -9.59 -6.08 -13.58
N PRO A 184 -9.83 -5.03 -12.79
CA PRO A 184 -10.73 -5.08 -11.64
C PRO A 184 -12.16 -5.48 -12.05
N ASP A 185 -12.99 -5.95 -11.09
CA ASP A 185 -14.43 -6.13 -11.40
C ASP A 185 -15.08 -4.76 -11.63
N ILE A 186 -14.98 -4.27 -12.86
CA ILE A 186 -15.55 -2.98 -13.27
C ILE A 186 -17.08 -2.96 -13.23
N GLY A 187 -17.73 -4.12 -13.16
CA GLY A 187 -19.18 -4.18 -12.91
C GLY A 187 -19.58 -3.65 -11.54
N LYS A 188 -18.63 -3.49 -10.61
CA LYS A 188 -18.85 -2.83 -9.32
C LYS A 188 -18.59 -1.32 -9.34
N ALA A 189 -18.03 -0.79 -10.43
CA ALA A 189 -17.77 0.64 -10.54
C ALA A 189 -19.09 1.44 -10.62
N PRO A 190 -19.21 2.55 -9.88
CA PRO A 190 -20.45 3.34 -9.84
C PRO A 190 -20.96 3.71 -11.24
N ASN A 191 -20.05 4.02 -12.14
CA ASN A 191 -20.38 4.45 -13.50
C ASN A 191 -21.05 3.31 -14.31
N VAL A 192 -20.62 2.09 -14.17
CA VAL A 192 -21.22 0.93 -14.83
C VAL A 192 -22.57 0.60 -14.18
N MET A 193 -22.63 0.63 -12.85
CA MET A 193 -23.88 0.43 -12.09
C MET A 193 -24.94 1.48 -12.42
N GLU A 194 -24.55 2.70 -12.78
CA GLU A 194 -25.44 3.79 -13.17
C GLU A 194 -25.84 3.78 -14.66
N GLY A 195 -25.27 2.87 -15.47
CA GLY A 195 -25.69 2.65 -16.86
C GLY A 195 -25.02 3.50 -17.93
N LEU A 196 -23.76 3.85 -17.76
CA LEU A 196 -22.96 4.74 -18.64
C LEU A 196 -22.92 4.38 -20.10
N ALA A 197 -22.80 3.11 -20.39
CA ALA A 197 -22.45 2.63 -21.72
C ALA A 197 -23.47 2.95 -22.83
N ASN A 198 -24.66 3.41 -22.48
CA ASN A 198 -25.73 3.65 -23.45
C ASN A 198 -26.33 5.04 -23.41
N GLY A 199 -25.75 6.00 -22.68
CA GLY A 199 -26.36 7.31 -22.45
C GLY A 199 -27.77 7.18 -21.82
N SER A 200 -28.00 6.07 -21.12
CA SER A 200 -29.23 5.78 -20.39
C SER A 200 -28.99 6.06 -18.91
N ASP A 201 -29.68 7.02 -18.35
CA ASP A 201 -29.67 7.29 -16.90
C ASP A 201 -30.36 6.20 -16.07
N THR A 202 -30.53 5.01 -16.64
CA THR A 202 -31.23 3.91 -15.97
C THR A 202 -30.22 2.83 -15.58
N PRO A 203 -30.00 2.57 -14.28
CA PRO A 203 -29.19 1.45 -13.81
C PRO A 203 -29.64 0.15 -14.46
N SER A 204 -28.69 -0.65 -14.96
CA SER A 204 -28.98 -1.94 -15.59
C SER A 204 -28.15 -3.03 -14.97
N ALA A 205 -28.77 -3.86 -14.14
CA ALA A 205 -28.13 -5.06 -13.57
C ALA A 205 -27.61 -6.04 -14.64
N ALA A 206 -28.05 -5.89 -15.90
CA ALA A 206 -27.52 -6.66 -17.03
C ALA A 206 -26.16 -6.15 -17.45
N LEU A 207 -25.94 -4.83 -17.43
CA LEU A 207 -24.66 -4.22 -17.79
C LEU A 207 -23.58 -4.52 -16.74
N ASP A 208 -23.93 -4.44 -15.45
CA ASP A 208 -23.01 -4.80 -14.36
C ASP A 208 -22.53 -6.25 -14.51
N THR A 209 -23.47 -7.15 -14.80
CA THR A 209 -23.16 -8.57 -15.01
C THR A 209 -22.28 -8.78 -16.25
N GLU A 210 -22.57 -8.09 -17.35
CA GLU A 210 -21.80 -8.16 -18.60
C GLU A 210 -20.37 -7.63 -18.39
N ALA A 211 -20.22 -6.50 -17.70
CA ALA A 211 -18.93 -5.91 -17.35
C ALA A 211 -18.08 -6.87 -16.51
N SER A 212 -18.66 -7.43 -15.45
CA SER A 212 -17.98 -8.42 -14.61
C SER A 212 -17.57 -9.66 -15.40
N GLN A 213 -18.42 -10.16 -16.31
CA GLN A 213 -18.11 -11.31 -17.16
C GLN A 213 -16.96 -11.04 -18.14
N LEU A 214 -16.95 -9.86 -18.78
CA LEU A 214 -15.87 -9.48 -19.68
C LEU A 214 -14.54 -9.31 -18.93
N ALA A 215 -14.53 -8.62 -17.78
CA ALA A 215 -13.33 -8.49 -16.97
C ALA A 215 -12.79 -9.85 -16.47
N SER A 216 -13.67 -10.75 -16.02
CA SER A 216 -13.29 -12.11 -15.62
C SER A 216 -12.74 -12.95 -16.77
N ALA A 217 -13.33 -12.84 -17.96
CA ALA A 217 -12.85 -13.54 -19.14
C ALA A 217 -11.49 -13.01 -19.60
N TYR A 218 -11.30 -11.68 -19.62
CA TYR A 218 -10.02 -11.02 -19.87
C TYR A 218 -8.92 -11.57 -18.97
N ASN A 219 -9.18 -11.59 -17.66
CA ASN A 219 -8.21 -12.04 -16.65
C ASN A 219 -7.88 -13.52 -16.77
N THR A 220 -8.85 -14.34 -17.16
CA THR A 220 -8.64 -15.78 -17.40
C THR A 220 -7.65 -16.01 -18.55
N ASP A 221 -7.84 -15.32 -19.66
CA ASP A 221 -6.95 -15.44 -20.82
C ASP A 221 -5.58 -14.82 -20.54
N LEU A 222 -5.55 -13.61 -19.96
CA LEU A 222 -4.32 -12.93 -19.56
C LEU A 222 -3.44 -13.83 -18.65
N THR A 223 -4.01 -14.36 -17.57
CA THR A 223 -3.29 -15.22 -16.62
C THR A 223 -2.73 -16.47 -17.29
N SER A 224 -3.53 -17.11 -18.15
CA SER A 224 -3.12 -18.29 -18.91
C SER A 224 -1.92 -18.01 -19.83
N GLN A 225 -1.94 -16.86 -20.51
CA GLN A 225 -0.85 -16.49 -21.42
C GLN A 225 0.41 -16.02 -20.66
N LEU A 226 0.27 -15.29 -19.56
CA LEU A 226 1.40 -14.87 -18.69
C LEU A 226 2.12 -16.07 -18.09
N ALA A 227 1.40 -17.11 -17.66
CA ALA A 227 2.00 -18.34 -17.14
C ALA A 227 2.92 -19.03 -18.16
N THR A 228 2.67 -18.86 -19.47
CA THR A 228 3.56 -19.39 -20.51
C THR A 228 4.86 -18.60 -20.63
N ILE A 229 4.85 -17.31 -20.37
CA ILE A 229 6.03 -16.44 -20.37
C ILE A 229 6.92 -16.77 -19.18
N ASP A 230 6.34 -16.83 -17.96
CA ASP A 230 7.04 -17.16 -16.73
C ASP A 230 7.80 -18.48 -16.83
N SER A 231 7.16 -19.51 -17.36
CA SER A 231 7.77 -20.84 -17.51
C SER A 231 8.85 -20.93 -18.61
N ALA A 232 8.78 -20.11 -19.65
CA ALA A 232 9.65 -20.20 -20.83
C ALA A 232 10.92 -19.36 -20.72
N ASP A 233 10.83 -18.16 -20.11
CA ASP A 233 11.85 -17.12 -20.25
C ASP A 233 12.68 -16.87 -18.98
N THR A 234 12.51 -17.67 -17.93
CA THR A 234 13.18 -17.48 -16.63
C THR A 234 13.00 -16.05 -16.09
N VAL A 235 11.80 -15.56 -16.16
CA VAL A 235 11.34 -14.27 -15.61
C VAL A 235 10.39 -14.56 -14.46
N ASN A 236 10.27 -13.62 -13.54
CA ASN A 236 9.29 -13.69 -12.47
C ASN A 236 8.09 -12.85 -12.90
N VAL A 237 6.93 -13.44 -13.08
CA VAL A 237 5.69 -12.75 -13.40
C VAL A 237 4.70 -12.93 -12.26
N HIS A 238 4.41 -11.85 -11.55
CA HIS A 238 3.40 -11.81 -10.51
C HIS A 238 2.10 -11.24 -11.10
N VAL A 239 1.07 -12.05 -11.14
CA VAL A 239 -0.28 -11.62 -11.57
C VAL A 239 -1.07 -11.25 -10.32
N ILE A 240 -1.56 -10.01 -10.25
CA ILE A 240 -2.32 -9.49 -9.12
C ILE A 240 -3.81 -9.55 -9.45
N ASP A 241 -4.55 -10.32 -8.65
CA ASP A 241 -5.98 -10.53 -8.85
C ASP A 241 -6.80 -9.36 -8.26
N THR A 242 -6.78 -8.24 -8.97
CA THR A 242 -7.55 -7.04 -8.60
C THR A 242 -9.07 -7.26 -8.76
N TYR A 243 -9.47 -8.20 -9.60
CA TYR A 243 -10.89 -8.59 -9.72
C TYR A 243 -11.40 -9.13 -8.39
N GLN A 244 -10.73 -10.13 -7.86
CA GLN A 244 -11.09 -10.72 -6.57
C GLN A 244 -10.91 -9.75 -5.41
N LEU A 245 -9.93 -8.84 -5.49
CA LEU A 245 -9.74 -7.78 -4.49
C LEU A 245 -10.99 -6.89 -4.38
N ILE A 246 -11.52 -6.41 -5.51
CA ILE A 246 -12.73 -5.57 -5.53
C ILE A 246 -13.94 -6.35 -5.03
N ASP A 247 -14.12 -7.60 -5.45
CA ASP A 247 -15.21 -8.45 -4.97
C ASP A 247 -15.14 -8.66 -3.45
N ASN A 248 -13.95 -8.91 -2.91
CA ASN A 248 -13.73 -9.06 -1.48
C ASN A 248 -14.02 -7.76 -0.70
N ALA A 249 -13.58 -6.62 -1.24
CA ALA A 249 -13.82 -5.31 -0.64
C ALA A 249 -15.32 -4.96 -0.60
N VAL A 250 -16.04 -5.30 -1.65
CA VAL A 250 -17.51 -5.12 -1.71
C VAL A 250 -18.22 -6.09 -0.77
N ALA A 251 -17.80 -7.35 -0.70
CA ALA A 251 -18.43 -8.36 0.14
C ALA A 251 -18.14 -8.16 1.64
N ASN A 252 -16.95 -7.65 1.98
CA ASN A 252 -16.54 -7.44 3.37
C ASN A 252 -15.82 -6.08 3.55
N PRO A 253 -16.54 -4.96 3.41
CA PRO A 253 -15.96 -3.63 3.43
C PRO A 253 -15.14 -3.32 4.69
N ALA A 254 -15.59 -3.81 5.84
CA ALA A 254 -14.94 -3.56 7.12
C ALA A 254 -13.51 -4.12 7.18
N ALA A 255 -13.19 -5.18 6.46
CA ALA A 255 -11.85 -5.75 6.39
C ALA A 255 -10.85 -4.80 5.67
N TYR A 256 -11.36 -3.87 4.90
CA TYR A 256 -10.59 -2.87 4.16
C TYR A 256 -10.77 -1.45 4.74
N GLY A 257 -11.32 -1.31 5.95
CA GLY A 257 -11.59 0.00 6.55
C GLY A 257 -12.69 0.80 5.85
N LEU A 258 -13.47 0.16 4.97
CA LEU A 258 -14.49 0.81 4.15
C LEU A 258 -15.87 0.76 4.80
N THR A 259 -16.67 1.79 4.55
CA THR A 259 -18.10 1.87 4.93
C THR A 259 -19.00 2.11 3.72
N ASN A 260 -18.43 2.52 2.59
CA ASN A 260 -19.15 2.74 1.34
C ASN A 260 -18.36 2.16 0.15
N VAL A 261 -18.96 1.21 -0.54
CA VAL A 261 -18.34 0.48 -1.67
C VAL A 261 -19.15 0.57 -2.97
N THR A 262 -20.15 1.47 -3.01
CA THR A 262 -21.07 1.59 -4.15
C THR A 262 -21.22 3.01 -4.68
N SER A 263 -20.92 4.02 -3.88
CA SER A 263 -21.07 5.42 -4.27
C SER A 263 -19.70 6.11 -4.28
N PRO A 264 -19.48 7.05 -5.21
CA PRO A 264 -18.23 7.81 -5.26
C PRO A 264 -18.18 8.90 -4.19
N VAL A 265 -16.99 9.34 -3.83
CA VAL A 265 -16.76 10.56 -3.04
C VAL A 265 -17.01 11.80 -3.89
N TRP A 266 -16.51 11.82 -5.14
CA TRP A 266 -16.67 12.89 -6.10
C TRP A 266 -17.69 12.52 -7.18
N THR A 267 -18.76 13.32 -7.30
CA THR A 267 -19.86 13.05 -8.26
C THR A 267 -19.69 13.75 -9.60
N GLY A 268 -18.62 14.55 -9.75
CA GLY A 268 -18.32 15.25 -11.00
C GLY A 268 -17.37 14.49 -11.91
N ASN A 269 -17.04 15.11 -13.04
CA ASN A 269 -16.02 14.58 -13.95
C ASN A 269 -14.62 15.11 -13.60
N PHE A 270 -13.61 14.59 -14.26
CA PHE A 270 -12.20 14.95 -14.01
C PHE A 270 -11.76 16.25 -14.74
N THR A 271 -12.62 16.83 -15.61
CA THR A 271 -12.26 18.01 -16.41
C THR A 271 -12.67 19.34 -15.76
N SER A 272 -13.59 19.32 -14.79
CA SER A 272 -14.11 20.54 -14.18
C SER A 272 -14.45 20.39 -12.69
N ALA A 273 -13.82 21.21 -11.86
CA ALA A 273 -14.09 21.26 -10.41
C ALA A 273 -15.53 21.70 -10.05
N SER A 274 -16.27 22.27 -10.99
CA SER A 274 -17.66 22.69 -10.79
C SER A 274 -18.70 21.69 -11.33
N SER A 275 -18.24 20.54 -11.86
CA SER A 275 -19.13 19.55 -12.46
C SER A 275 -19.84 18.65 -11.43
N GLY A 276 -19.40 18.64 -10.18
CA GLY A 276 -19.95 17.79 -9.13
C GLY A 276 -19.75 18.32 -7.72
N THR A 277 -19.96 17.46 -6.75
CA THR A 277 -19.80 17.75 -5.31
C THR A 277 -19.10 16.59 -4.62
N LEU A 278 -18.40 16.91 -3.54
CA LEU A 278 -17.85 15.89 -2.64
C LEU A 278 -18.93 15.39 -1.69
N ALA A 279 -19.03 14.07 -1.51
CA ALA A 279 -19.88 13.45 -0.50
C ALA A 279 -19.49 13.93 0.92
N THR A 280 -18.20 14.16 1.13
CA THR A 280 -17.66 14.73 2.37
C THR A 280 -16.39 15.52 2.08
N SER A 281 -16.16 16.59 2.83
CA SER A 281 -14.90 17.34 2.80
C SER A 281 -13.87 16.87 3.83
N ASN A 282 -14.22 15.89 4.68
CA ASN A 282 -13.31 15.29 5.64
C ASN A 282 -12.52 14.19 4.94
N VAL A 283 -11.20 14.34 4.82
CA VAL A 283 -10.29 13.39 4.15
C VAL A 283 -10.42 11.99 4.76
N ALA A 284 -10.34 11.85 6.07
CA ALA A 284 -10.48 10.54 6.73
C ALA A 284 -11.85 9.87 6.50
N ALA A 285 -12.89 10.64 6.18
CA ALA A 285 -14.18 10.08 5.79
C ALA A 285 -14.23 9.75 4.29
N GLN A 286 -13.41 10.40 3.45
CA GLN A 286 -13.24 10.02 2.04
C GLN A 286 -12.57 8.65 1.93
N ASP A 287 -11.60 8.37 2.81
CA ASP A 287 -10.86 7.11 2.86
C ASP A 287 -11.71 5.91 3.30
N GLN A 288 -12.95 6.14 3.74
CA GLN A 288 -13.93 5.09 4.01
C GLN A 288 -14.78 4.69 2.78
N PHE A 289 -14.52 5.28 1.62
CA PHE A 289 -15.15 4.93 0.35
C PHE A 289 -14.18 4.12 -0.51
N LEU A 290 -14.72 3.15 -1.26
CA LEU A 290 -13.92 2.40 -2.24
C LEU A 290 -13.61 3.25 -3.47
N PHE A 291 -14.57 4.08 -3.92
CA PHE A 291 -14.46 4.84 -5.16
C PHE A 291 -14.29 6.34 -4.90
N TRP A 292 -13.28 6.94 -5.54
CA TRP A 292 -13.08 8.38 -5.55
C TRP A 292 -14.10 9.09 -6.43
N ASP A 293 -14.16 8.68 -7.68
CA ASP A 293 -15.17 9.15 -8.64
C ASP A 293 -16.00 7.97 -9.15
N SER A 294 -16.69 8.13 -10.27
CA SER A 294 -17.56 7.07 -10.80
C SER A 294 -16.82 5.84 -11.30
N LEU A 295 -15.49 5.86 -11.40
CA LEU A 295 -14.67 4.77 -11.94
C LEU A 295 -13.45 4.43 -11.06
N HIS A 296 -12.73 5.45 -10.59
CA HIS A 296 -11.43 5.29 -9.98
C HIS A 296 -11.52 5.02 -8.47
N PRO A 297 -10.63 4.21 -7.91
CA PRO A 297 -10.59 3.98 -6.47
C PRO A 297 -10.08 5.21 -5.70
N THR A 298 -10.42 5.28 -4.42
CA THR A 298 -9.80 6.19 -3.45
C THR A 298 -8.36 5.79 -3.16
N GLU A 299 -7.64 6.62 -2.37
CA GLU A 299 -6.34 6.28 -1.78
C GLU A 299 -6.40 4.91 -1.06
N THR A 300 -7.45 4.64 -0.27
CA THR A 300 -7.63 3.34 0.39
C THR A 300 -7.77 2.19 -0.61
N GLY A 301 -8.47 2.39 -1.73
CA GLY A 301 -8.55 1.38 -2.79
C GLY A 301 -7.20 1.16 -3.46
N HIS A 302 -6.43 2.21 -3.72
CA HIS A 302 -5.06 2.10 -4.25
C HIS A 302 -4.12 1.42 -3.26
N GLN A 303 -4.20 1.76 -1.97
CA GLN A 303 -3.41 1.10 -0.94
C GLN A 303 -3.70 -0.40 -0.88
N ALA A 304 -4.97 -0.81 -0.98
CA ALA A 304 -5.32 -2.23 -1.00
C ALA A 304 -4.70 -2.99 -2.21
N ILE A 305 -4.57 -2.34 -3.36
CA ILE A 305 -3.87 -2.92 -4.52
C ILE A 305 -2.36 -3.03 -4.24
N ALA A 306 -1.76 -2.00 -3.65
CA ALA A 306 -0.35 -2.01 -3.26
C ALA A 306 -0.06 -3.13 -2.25
N ASP A 307 -0.86 -3.23 -1.19
CA ASP A 307 -0.74 -4.25 -0.15
C ASP A 307 -0.83 -5.67 -0.73
N LEU A 308 -1.81 -5.93 -1.59
CA LEU A 308 -1.94 -7.22 -2.28
C LEU A 308 -0.71 -7.52 -3.15
N THR A 309 -0.15 -6.50 -3.79
CA THR A 309 1.07 -6.64 -4.60
C THR A 309 2.27 -6.98 -3.73
N GLU A 310 2.42 -6.32 -2.59
CA GLU A 310 3.50 -6.59 -1.62
C GLU A 310 3.39 -8.00 -1.04
N GLU A 311 2.18 -8.45 -0.74
CA GLU A 311 1.90 -9.82 -0.32
C GLU A 311 2.39 -10.83 -1.37
N GLN A 312 2.06 -10.61 -2.63
CA GLN A 312 2.50 -11.47 -3.73
C GLN A 312 4.02 -11.45 -3.93
N LEU A 313 4.65 -10.29 -3.84
CA LEU A 313 6.10 -10.13 -4.00
C LEU A 313 6.90 -10.75 -2.84
N SER A 314 6.40 -10.66 -1.62
CA SER A 314 7.06 -11.21 -0.42
C SER A 314 6.75 -12.68 -0.20
N GLY A 315 5.65 -13.18 -0.74
CA GLY A 315 5.08 -14.49 -0.43
C GLY A 315 4.57 -14.61 1.01
N MET A 316 4.31 -13.46 1.67
CA MET A 316 3.82 -13.37 3.04
C MET A 316 2.63 -12.39 3.09
N PRO A 317 1.65 -12.60 3.98
CA PRO A 317 0.59 -11.62 4.18
C PRO A 317 1.18 -10.28 4.65
N VAL A 318 0.61 -9.19 4.17
CA VAL A 318 0.97 -7.80 4.55
C VAL A 318 0.92 -7.60 6.05
N LEU A 319 -0.10 -8.17 6.68
CA LEU A 319 -0.26 -8.23 8.12
C LEU A 319 -0.70 -9.63 8.53
N ALA A 320 0.14 -10.33 9.30
CA ALA A 320 -0.21 -11.59 9.92
C ALA A 320 -0.45 -11.37 11.42
N VAL A 321 -1.61 -11.80 11.92
CA VAL A 321 -1.96 -11.75 13.34
C VAL A 321 -2.40 -13.15 13.76
N GLU A 322 -1.73 -13.71 14.74
CA GLU A 322 -1.98 -15.05 15.26
C GLU A 322 -2.17 -15.01 16.78
N ASP A 323 -3.20 -15.69 17.29
CA ASP A 323 -3.37 -15.95 18.72
C ASP A 323 -2.44 -17.10 19.11
N THR A 324 -1.39 -16.82 19.87
CA THR A 324 -0.37 -17.81 20.26
C THR A 324 -0.88 -18.82 21.26
N THR A 325 -2.04 -18.59 21.88
CA THR A 325 -2.67 -19.54 22.81
C THR A 325 -3.44 -20.63 22.08
N THR A 326 -3.88 -20.38 20.85
CA THR A 326 -4.72 -21.29 20.06
C THR A 326 -4.14 -21.65 18.69
N ASP A 327 -3.01 -21.03 18.26
CA ASP A 327 -2.44 -21.16 16.92
C ASP A 327 -3.43 -20.85 15.80
N GLN A 328 -4.34 -19.91 16.03
CA GLN A 328 -5.38 -19.53 15.05
C GLN A 328 -5.17 -18.09 14.57
N PRO A 329 -5.42 -17.82 13.28
CA PRO A 329 -5.41 -16.47 12.78
C PRO A 329 -6.52 -15.65 13.43
N VAL A 330 -6.17 -14.44 13.87
CA VAL A 330 -7.11 -13.46 14.43
C VAL A 330 -7.45 -12.46 13.34
N THR A 331 -8.72 -12.17 13.18
CA THR A 331 -9.16 -11.08 12.29
C THR A 331 -8.75 -9.75 12.94
N ALA A 332 -7.79 -9.08 12.36
CA ALA A 332 -7.41 -7.74 12.77
C ALA A 332 -8.58 -6.78 12.51
N SER A 333 -9.11 -6.15 13.56
CA SER A 333 -10.05 -5.05 13.41
C SER A 333 -9.26 -3.74 13.47
N GLY A 334 -8.86 -3.22 12.30
CA GLY A 334 -8.32 -1.86 12.21
C GLY A 334 -9.45 -0.86 12.36
N THR A 335 -9.38 0.03 13.34
CA THR A 335 -10.09 1.31 13.26
C THR A 335 -9.09 2.27 12.64
N PRO A 336 -9.34 2.87 11.47
CA PRO A 336 -8.47 3.87 10.91
C PRO A 336 -8.22 4.95 11.97
N TYR A 337 -6.96 5.26 12.22
CA TYR A 337 -6.63 6.37 13.10
C TYR A 337 -7.08 7.66 12.44
N THR A 338 -8.02 8.36 13.03
CA THR A 338 -8.59 9.61 12.51
C THR A 338 -7.98 10.86 13.11
N GLY A 339 -6.92 10.72 13.93
CA GLY A 339 -6.21 11.85 14.54
C GLY A 339 -5.23 12.51 13.56
N PRO A 340 -4.70 13.70 13.94
CA PRO A 340 -3.63 14.32 13.19
C PRO A 340 -2.36 13.47 13.32
N VAL A 341 -2.10 12.63 12.35
CA VAL A 341 -0.84 11.94 12.23
C VAL A 341 0.14 12.92 11.61
N SER A 342 1.32 13.03 12.18
CA SER A 342 2.38 13.89 11.63
C SER A 342 3.04 13.30 10.38
N GLY A 343 2.33 12.45 9.64
CA GLY A 343 2.79 11.75 8.44
C GLY A 343 3.65 10.52 8.71
N LEU A 344 3.61 9.97 9.92
CA LEU A 344 4.48 8.88 10.35
C LEU A 344 3.78 7.53 10.39
N GLU A 345 2.50 7.48 10.79
CA GLU A 345 1.70 6.25 10.84
C GLU A 345 0.53 6.39 9.86
N GLN A 346 0.52 5.57 8.83
CA GLN A 346 -0.57 5.54 7.83
C GLN A 346 -1.57 4.43 8.13
N GLN A 347 -1.16 3.40 8.86
CA GLN A 347 -1.95 2.22 9.15
C GLN A 347 -2.04 2.03 10.66
N TYR A 348 -3.25 1.82 11.18
CA TYR A 348 -3.49 1.61 12.60
C TYR A 348 -4.20 0.28 12.85
N ILE A 349 -3.65 -0.49 13.77
CA ILE A 349 -4.29 -1.71 14.25
C ILE A 349 -4.43 -1.64 15.77
N ASN A 350 -5.61 -1.97 16.26
CA ASN A 350 -5.90 -2.09 17.68
C ASN A 350 -6.53 -3.46 17.94
N ILE A 351 -5.83 -4.30 18.68
CA ILE A 351 -6.29 -5.64 19.07
C ILE A 351 -6.27 -5.69 20.59
N THR A 352 -7.22 -6.39 21.18
CA THR A 352 -7.38 -6.45 22.64
C THR A 352 -7.46 -7.87 23.16
N THR A 353 -7.05 -8.85 22.35
CA THR A 353 -6.92 -10.25 22.74
C THR A 353 -5.57 -10.53 23.37
N ASP A 354 -5.50 -11.52 24.24
CA ASP A 354 -4.28 -11.88 24.95
C ASP A 354 -3.30 -12.69 24.06
N SER A 355 -2.01 -12.40 24.17
CA SER A 355 -0.89 -13.20 23.64
C SER A 355 -0.88 -13.40 22.13
N LEU A 356 -0.60 -12.32 21.40
CA LEU A 356 -0.58 -12.28 19.94
C LEU A 356 0.84 -12.38 19.36
N ASN A 357 0.93 -12.93 18.15
CA ASN A 357 2.08 -12.79 17.28
C ASN A 357 1.67 -11.96 16.06
N ILE A 358 2.20 -10.76 15.94
CA ILE A 358 1.85 -9.80 14.89
C ILE A 358 3.08 -9.54 14.03
N THR A 359 2.96 -9.74 12.72
CA THR A 359 4.02 -9.41 11.75
C THR A 359 3.44 -8.52 10.66
N ALA A 360 4.05 -7.34 10.46
CA ALA A 360 3.73 -6.43 9.38
C ALA A 360 4.94 -6.27 8.45
N ILE A 361 4.75 -6.49 7.14
CA ILE A 361 5.82 -6.37 6.14
C ILE A 361 5.78 -5.04 5.40
N THR A 362 4.64 -4.34 5.40
CA THR A 362 4.50 -3.00 4.85
C THR A 362 4.96 -1.92 5.84
N PRO A 363 5.33 -0.72 5.39
CA PRO A 363 5.80 0.34 6.27
C PRO A 363 4.67 1.10 6.99
N ASN A 364 5.05 1.88 8.01
CA ASN A 364 4.25 2.94 8.64
C ASN A 364 3.04 2.45 9.45
N TRP A 365 3.26 1.45 10.29
CA TRP A 365 2.24 0.91 11.19
C TRP A 365 2.23 1.58 12.57
N PHE A 366 1.03 1.80 13.11
CA PHE A 366 0.77 1.93 14.53
C PHE A 366 0.05 0.66 15.00
N ILE A 367 0.77 -0.19 15.74
CA ILE A 367 0.25 -1.47 16.25
C ILE A 367 0.07 -1.36 17.76
N HIS A 368 -1.17 -1.50 18.24
CA HIS A 368 -1.49 -1.63 19.66
C HIS A 368 -2.13 -3.00 19.90
N SER A 369 -1.42 -3.89 20.61
CA SER A 369 -1.88 -5.26 20.87
C SER A 369 -2.67 -5.44 22.16
N GLY A 370 -2.62 -4.47 23.06
CA GLY A 370 -3.53 -4.39 24.21
C GLY A 370 -2.99 -5.00 25.50
N GLY A 371 -3.35 -6.22 25.81
CA GLY A 371 -2.89 -6.95 26.99
C GLY A 371 -2.46 -8.35 26.62
N GLY A 372 -1.59 -8.94 27.42
CA GLY A 372 -1.00 -10.24 27.18
C GLY A 372 0.49 -10.16 26.86
N GLU A 373 1.10 -11.32 26.63
CA GLU A 373 2.51 -11.42 26.24
C GLU A 373 2.57 -11.45 24.71
N ASP A 374 2.82 -10.30 24.09
CA ASP A 374 2.74 -10.13 22.65
C ASP A 374 4.10 -10.10 21.98
N ALA A 375 4.15 -10.60 20.75
CA ALA A 375 5.29 -10.43 19.86
C ALA A 375 4.86 -9.59 18.64
N ILE A 376 5.47 -8.42 18.45
CA ILE A 376 5.20 -7.53 17.33
C ILE A 376 6.48 -7.36 16.52
N ALA A 377 6.42 -7.58 15.21
CA ALA A 377 7.53 -7.38 14.29
C ALA A 377 7.11 -6.55 13.07
N VAL A 378 7.94 -5.57 12.72
CA VAL A 378 7.79 -4.74 11.51
C VAL A 378 9.03 -4.85 10.64
N ALA A 379 8.88 -4.69 9.31
CA ALA A 379 9.98 -4.85 8.37
C ALA A 379 10.71 -3.53 8.05
N SER A 380 9.96 -2.44 7.88
CA SER A 380 10.53 -1.15 7.43
C SER A 380 9.63 0.04 7.77
N GLY A 381 10.07 1.24 7.44
CA GLY A 381 9.29 2.47 7.56
C GLY A 381 9.38 3.13 8.93
N THR A 382 8.38 3.93 9.27
CA THR A 382 8.25 4.58 10.57
C THR A 382 7.08 3.97 11.32
N ASN A 383 7.36 3.26 12.41
CA ASN A 383 6.34 2.47 13.08
C ASN A 383 6.26 2.81 14.57
N VAL A 384 5.10 2.51 15.14
CA VAL A 384 4.86 2.51 16.58
C VAL A 384 4.42 1.10 16.98
N LEU A 385 5.20 0.47 17.85
CA LEU A 385 4.94 -0.87 18.38
C LEU A 385 4.56 -0.73 19.84
N ASP A 386 3.26 -0.80 20.12
CA ASP A 386 2.70 -0.71 21.47
C ASP A 386 2.16 -2.07 21.89
N GLY A 387 2.96 -2.81 22.65
CA GLY A 387 2.58 -4.10 23.21
C GLY A 387 1.60 -3.98 24.38
N GLY A 388 1.24 -2.74 24.79
CA GLY A 388 0.36 -2.54 25.92
C GLY A 388 0.97 -2.93 27.27
N THR A 389 0.16 -3.58 28.09
CA THR A 389 0.60 -4.07 29.42
C THR A 389 1.29 -5.44 29.30
N GLU A 390 1.96 -5.87 30.37
CA GLU A 390 2.65 -7.15 30.50
C GLU A 390 4.00 -7.23 29.74
N SER A 391 4.49 -8.43 29.45
CA SER A 391 5.83 -8.64 28.89
C SER A 391 5.76 -8.85 27.40
N ASN A 392 6.41 -7.98 26.62
CA ASN A 392 6.28 -7.97 25.17
C ASN A 392 7.62 -8.13 24.46
N PHE A 393 7.59 -8.73 23.26
CA PHE A 393 8.73 -8.86 22.38
C PHE A 393 8.51 -8.02 21.12
N LEU A 394 9.22 -6.89 21.04
CA LEU A 394 9.01 -5.88 20.01
C LEU A 394 10.22 -5.84 19.08
N THR A 395 10.01 -6.15 17.78
CA THR A 395 11.08 -6.16 16.77
C THR A 395 10.87 -5.02 15.78
N GLY A 396 11.79 -4.05 15.79
CA GLY A 396 11.87 -2.98 14.81
C GLY A 396 12.46 -3.43 13.49
N GLY A 397 12.13 -2.71 12.43
CA GLY A 397 12.61 -2.92 11.08
C GLY A 397 13.72 -1.95 10.66
N SER A 398 13.83 -1.68 9.37
CA SER A 398 14.65 -0.59 8.87
C SER A 398 13.83 0.70 8.83
N GLY A 399 14.35 1.80 9.39
CA GLY A 399 13.65 3.08 9.40
C GLY A 399 13.67 3.74 10.77
N THR A 400 12.53 4.17 11.30
CA THR A 400 12.44 4.78 12.63
C THR A 400 11.28 4.18 13.40
N ASP A 401 11.57 3.52 14.50
CA ASP A 401 10.58 2.80 15.27
C ASP A 401 10.46 3.37 16.69
N THR A 402 9.23 3.41 17.19
CA THR A 402 8.94 3.80 18.57
C THR A 402 8.28 2.62 19.29
N PHE A 403 8.89 2.21 20.38
CA PHE A 403 8.47 1.06 21.17
C PHE A 403 7.83 1.55 22.48
N PHE A 404 6.62 1.06 22.76
CA PHE A 404 5.91 1.38 23.99
C PHE A 404 5.86 0.17 24.91
N VAL A 405 6.25 0.41 26.17
CA VAL A 405 6.09 -0.51 27.30
C VAL A 405 5.28 0.21 28.36
N ASP A 406 4.23 -0.43 28.86
CA ASP A 406 3.32 0.19 29.83
C ASP A 406 3.47 -0.42 31.23
N ASP A 407 3.98 0.38 32.18
CA ASP A 407 4.10 0.06 33.60
C ASP A 407 3.12 0.90 34.45
N ARG A 408 1.99 1.30 33.90
CA ARG A 408 0.96 2.06 34.62
C ARG A 408 0.00 1.14 35.36
N GLY A 409 0.37 0.78 36.61
CA GLY A 409 -0.44 -0.05 37.50
C GLY A 409 -0.36 -1.56 37.23
N PRO A 410 0.86 -2.10 36.99
CA PRO A 410 1.04 -3.52 36.74
C PRO A 410 0.65 -4.34 37.98
N THR A 411 0.19 -5.56 37.75
CA THR A 411 -0.14 -6.52 38.82
C THR A 411 0.96 -7.56 39.03
N ALA A 412 1.93 -7.65 38.11
CA ALA A 412 3.07 -8.55 38.13
C ALA A 412 4.33 -7.84 37.58
N ASP A 413 5.50 -8.45 37.81
CA ASP A 413 6.73 -7.99 37.16
C ASP A 413 6.61 -8.13 35.64
N ILE A 414 7.04 -7.10 34.90
CA ILE A 414 7.06 -7.09 33.44
C ILE A 414 8.51 -7.09 32.93
N TRP A 415 8.73 -7.76 31.79
CA TRP A 415 10.02 -7.80 31.14
C TRP A 415 9.85 -7.79 29.62
N SER A 416 9.88 -6.61 29.03
CA SER A 416 9.80 -6.47 27.58
C SER A 416 11.19 -6.47 26.93
N THR A 417 11.27 -7.01 25.71
CA THR A 417 12.50 -7.03 24.92
C THR A 417 12.26 -6.26 23.62
N VAL A 418 13.16 -5.33 23.32
CA VAL A 418 13.22 -4.61 22.04
C VAL A 418 14.42 -5.15 21.26
N ASN A 419 14.14 -5.68 20.07
CA ASN A 419 15.11 -6.18 19.11
C ASN A 419 15.12 -5.27 17.88
N GLY A 420 16.25 -5.12 17.19
CA GLY A 420 16.37 -4.24 16.03
C GLY A 420 16.42 -2.74 16.37
N PHE A 421 16.61 -2.37 17.64
CA PHE A 421 16.74 -0.97 18.04
C PHE A 421 18.00 -0.34 17.44
N HIS A 422 17.91 0.85 16.85
CA HIS A 422 19.03 1.52 16.21
C HIS A 422 18.95 3.07 16.32
N ALA A 423 19.90 3.77 15.73
CA ALA A 423 19.93 5.23 15.75
C ALA A 423 18.67 5.82 15.10
N GLY A 424 17.99 6.70 15.81
CA GLY A 424 16.71 7.30 15.42
C GLY A 424 15.51 6.69 16.15
N ASP A 425 15.65 5.47 16.66
CA ASP A 425 14.58 4.79 17.41
C ASP A 425 14.40 5.31 18.82
N ALA A 426 13.23 5.04 19.37
CA ALA A 426 12.90 5.37 20.75
C ALA A 426 12.15 4.25 21.45
N ALA A 427 12.45 4.05 22.73
CA ALA A 427 11.67 3.18 23.61
C ALA A 427 11.11 4.01 24.78
N THR A 428 9.80 3.89 25.02
CA THR A 428 9.10 4.62 26.07
C THR A 428 8.59 3.65 27.12
N ILE A 429 8.92 3.86 28.40
CA ILE A 429 8.36 3.09 29.50
C ILE A 429 7.42 4.00 30.26
N TRP A 430 6.14 3.77 30.11
CA TRP A 430 5.08 4.54 30.77
C TRP A 430 4.96 4.13 32.22
N GLY A 431 4.77 5.12 33.11
CA GLY A 431 4.66 4.91 34.55
C GLY A 431 5.99 5.13 35.31
N VAL A 432 7.13 4.91 34.64
CA VAL A 432 8.44 4.99 35.28
C VAL A 432 8.92 6.45 35.39
N THR A 433 9.34 6.85 36.61
CA THR A 433 9.93 8.17 36.88
C THR A 433 11.29 8.04 37.57
N ALA A 434 12.14 9.06 37.44
CA ALA A 434 13.42 9.12 38.13
C ALA A 434 13.30 9.33 39.64
N GLN A 435 12.13 9.78 40.15
CA GLN A 435 11.91 10.09 41.54
C GLN A 435 11.38 8.89 42.34
N ASP A 436 10.51 8.10 41.71
CA ASP A 436 9.80 7.01 42.37
C ASP A 436 10.47 5.65 42.15
N PHE A 437 11.31 5.53 41.12
CA PHE A 437 11.97 4.29 40.75
C PHE A 437 13.50 4.35 40.93
N THR A 438 14.05 3.22 41.38
CA THR A 438 15.49 2.96 41.31
C THR A 438 15.77 2.28 39.97
N LEU A 439 16.63 2.88 39.16
CA LEU A 439 16.99 2.39 37.84
C LEU A 439 18.34 1.66 37.89
N SER A 440 18.38 0.42 37.46
CA SER A 440 19.59 -0.39 37.39
C SER A 440 19.77 -0.92 35.96
N TRP A 441 20.92 -0.63 35.37
CA TRP A 441 21.28 -1.11 34.03
C TRP A 441 22.26 -2.29 34.16
N VAL A 442 21.96 -3.40 33.49
CA VAL A 442 22.73 -4.67 33.57
C VAL A 442 22.98 -5.19 32.17
N ASP A 443 24.26 -5.51 31.87
CA ASP A 443 24.65 -6.05 30.58
C ASP A 443 24.39 -7.55 30.48
N GLY A 444 24.12 -8.03 29.26
CA GLY A 444 24.07 -9.44 28.90
C GLY A 444 22.83 -10.19 29.40
N GLN A 445 21.80 -9.49 29.86
CA GLN A 445 20.51 -10.09 30.21
C GLN A 445 19.55 -10.10 29.01
N GLY A 446 18.46 -10.85 29.11
CA GLY A 446 17.42 -11.00 28.09
C GLY A 446 17.20 -12.45 27.67
N ALA A 447 16.33 -12.64 26.70
CA ALA A 447 16.02 -13.95 26.14
C ALA A 447 17.22 -14.55 25.38
N THR A 448 17.27 -15.87 25.25
CA THR A 448 18.33 -16.57 24.50
C THR A 448 18.35 -16.09 23.04
N GLY A 449 19.49 -15.55 22.61
CA GLY A 449 19.68 -14.98 21.27
C GLY A 449 19.32 -13.49 21.18
N TYR A 450 18.73 -12.89 22.23
CA TYR A 450 18.30 -11.49 22.28
C TYR A 450 18.79 -10.79 23.55
N SER A 451 19.93 -11.19 24.05
CA SER A 451 20.53 -10.56 25.22
C SER A 451 21.11 -9.18 24.88
N GLY A 452 21.06 -8.28 25.85
CA GLY A 452 21.57 -6.91 25.68
C GLY A 452 21.63 -6.13 26.97
N LEU A 453 21.55 -4.82 26.85
CA LEU A 453 21.45 -3.90 27.96
C LEU A 453 20.05 -3.94 28.54
N THR A 454 19.91 -4.36 29.79
CA THR A 454 18.61 -4.43 30.45
C THR A 454 18.51 -3.37 31.55
N LEU A 455 17.46 -2.58 31.47
CA LEU A 455 16.99 -1.72 32.55
C LEU A 455 16.11 -2.55 33.48
N HIS A 456 16.32 -2.40 34.78
CA HIS A 456 15.36 -2.77 35.83
C HIS A 456 14.93 -1.50 36.57
N ALA A 457 13.67 -1.16 36.45
CA ALA A 457 13.05 -0.06 37.20
C ALA A 457 12.27 -0.66 38.38
N THR A 458 12.73 -0.38 39.59
CA THR A 458 12.16 -0.95 40.82
C THR A 458 11.65 0.14 41.73
N ALA A 459 10.47 -0.04 42.31
CA ALA A 459 9.89 0.84 43.29
C ALA A 459 9.33 0.06 44.47
N SER A 460 9.36 0.66 45.68
CA SER A 460 8.90 -0.02 46.91
C SER A 460 7.42 -0.36 46.85
N GLY A 461 7.07 -1.62 46.93
CA GLY A 461 5.69 -2.10 46.93
C GLY A 461 5.03 -2.13 45.58
N GLN A 462 5.80 -2.03 44.49
CA GLN A 462 5.35 -2.18 43.12
C GLN A 462 6.11 -3.33 42.41
N PRO A 463 5.53 -3.97 41.41
CA PRO A 463 6.24 -4.87 40.53
C PRO A 463 7.43 -4.20 39.82
N THR A 464 8.37 -4.97 39.38
CA THR A 464 9.53 -4.50 38.60
C THR A 464 9.19 -4.36 37.13
N ALA A 465 9.51 -3.20 36.53
CA ALA A 465 9.49 -3.04 35.09
C ALA A 465 10.89 -3.26 34.52
N SER A 466 11.03 -4.18 33.57
CA SER A 466 12.31 -4.45 32.90
C SER A 466 12.20 -4.28 31.40
N LEU A 467 13.22 -3.64 30.81
CA LEU A 467 13.36 -3.47 29.36
C LEU A 467 14.75 -3.89 28.92
N THR A 468 14.82 -4.86 28.02
CA THR A 468 16.05 -5.27 27.34
C THR A 468 16.15 -4.62 25.97
N LEU A 469 17.24 -3.91 25.69
CA LEU A 469 17.63 -3.48 24.35
C LEU A 469 18.63 -4.48 23.81
N ALA A 470 18.19 -5.38 22.92
CA ALA A 470 19.01 -6.47 22.40
C ALA A 470 20.23 -5.95 21.64
N GLY A 471 21.40 -6.50 21.95
CA GLY A 471 22.67 -6.12 21.30
C GLY A 471 23.34 -4.86 21.85
N TYR A 472 22.70 -4.10 22.74
CA TYR A 472 23.30 -2.95 23.43
C TYR A 472 23.99 -3.33 24.73
N THR A 473 24.85 -2.45 25.20
CA THR A 473 25.61 -2.56 26.45
C THR A 473 25.62 -1.25 27.22
N SER A 474 26.06 -1.27 28.47
CA SER A 474 26.22 -0.05 29.29
C SER A 474 27.25 0.95 28.70
N ALA A 475 28.14 0.47 27.81
CA ALA A 475 29.05 1.35 27.06
C ALA A 475 28.25 2.30 26.14
N ASP A 476 27.13 1.87 25.59
CA ASP A 476 26.31 2.68 24.70
C ASP A 476 25.65 3.88 25.38
N LEU A 477 25.39 3.77 26.68
CA LEU A 477 24.97 4.91 27.52
C LEU A 477 26.14 5.88 27.76
N SER A 478 27.34 5.35 28.07
CA SER A 478 28.52 6.18 28.37
C SER A 478 29.08 6.88 27.15
N ASP A 479 28.98 6.25 25.98
CA ASP A 479 29.46 6.78 24.69
C ASP A 479 28.44 7.68 24.00
N GLY A 480 27.23 7.81 24.57
CA GLY A 480 26.17 8.67 24.07
C GLY A 480 25.35 8.08 22.92
N ARG A 481 25.57 6.81 22.54
CA ARG A 481 24.73 6.12 21.55
C ARG A 481 23.30 5.86 22.07
N LEU A 482 23.15 5.81 23.38
CA LEU A 482 21.84 5.83 24.04
C LEU A 482 21.74 7.06 24.94
N SER A 483 20.58 7.69 24.95
CA SER A 483 20.27 8.76 25.89
C SER A 483 18.95 8.46 26.60
N VAL A 484 18.87 8.90 27.88
CA VAL A 484 17.71 8.67 28.74
C VAL A 484 17.16 10.00 29.21
N SER A 485 15.87 10.17 29.11
CA SER A 485 15.15 11.34 29.62
C SER A 485 13.81 10.94 30.23
N PHE A 486 13.16 11.89 30.92
CA PHE A 486 11.86 11.68 31.54
C PHE A 486 10.91 12.80 31.13
N GLY A 487 9.65 12.49 31.01
CA GLY A 487 8.62 13.45 30.62
C GLY A 487 7.27 13.13 31.23
N THR A 488 6.33 14.03 30.96
CA THR A 488 4.93 13.88 31.36
C THR A 488 4.05 14.36 30.20
N VAL A 489 3.07 13.56 29.83
CA VAL A 489 2.07 13.94 28.84
C VAL A 489 0.69 13.42 29.25
N GLY A 490 -0.34 14.22 29.12
CA GLY A 490 -1.70 13.85 29.50
C GLY A 490 -1.87 13.46 30.99
N GLY A 491 -0.97 13.89 31.85
CA GLY A 491 -0.95 13.51 33.27
C GLY A 491 -0.26 12.18 33.56
N SER A 492 0.26 11.48 32.60
CA SER A 492 1.05 10.25 32.74
C SER A 492 2.54 10.54 32.57
N ASN A 493 3.34 9.99 33.48
CA ASN A 493 4.80 10.08 33.42
C ASN A 493 5.37 8.97 32.54
N TYR A 494 6.53 9.22 31.93
CA TYR A 494 7.25 8.23 31.15
C TYR A 494 8.76 8.42 31.23
N MET A 495 9.48 7.33 31.10
CA MET A 495 10.89 7.29 30.79
C MET A 495 11.06 7.08 29.29
N TYR A 496 12.03 7.78 28.71
CA TYR A 496 12.29 7.76 27.27
C TYR A 496 13.76 7.40 27.03
N VAL A 497 13.99 6.34 26.26
CA VAL A 497 15.31 5.92 25.81
C VAL A 497 15.38 6.16 24.30
N HIS A 498 16.39 6.89 23.85
CA HIS A 498 16.57 7.25 22.45
C HIS A 498 17.90 6.74 21.91
N GLY A 499 17.89 6.15 20.72
CA GLY A 499 19.05 5.75 19.95
C GLY A 499 19.65 6.95 19.21
N ASN A 500 20.92 7.27 19.49
CA ASN A 500 21.63 8.35 18.84
C ASN A 500 22.60 7.80 17.78
N SER A 501 22.91 8.62 16.76
CA SER A 501 23.89 8.31 15.71
C SER A 501 25.33 8.44 16.16
#